data_57d4141bc8d275f13b100a158885a718
#
_entry.id   57d4141bc8d275f13b100a158885a718
#
_cell.length_a   1.000
_cell.length_b   1.000
_cell.length_c   1.000
_cell.angle_alpha   90.00
_cell.angle_beta   90.00
_cell.angle_gamma   90.00
#
_symmetry.space_group_name_H-M   'P 1'
#
loop_
_entity.id
_entity.type
_entity.pdbx_description
1 polymer ?
#
loop_
_entity_poly.entity_id
_entity_poly.type
_entity_poly.pdbx_seq_one_letter_code
_entity_poly.pdbx_strand_id
1 'polypeptide(L)'
;MAIVIIFHRVCAETIITYRAFYKGKGNLKKARILSFGVNQMGDTHGNLPGIHAECDAISKLIPLKPRKKLENINLLVIRLSTKNKIQCSKPCYNCIETMKKLPPKIGYKINNIYYSDSTGNIVKTTIKTLEKEERHYSQYSRRKMLQ
;
A
#
# COMPACT_ATOMS: atom_id res chain seq x y z
N MET A 1 5.80 -5.57 -15.77
CA MET A 1 5.87 -4.99 -14.39
C MET A 1 4.68 -5.53 -13.59
N ALA A 2 4.92 -6.14 -12.43
CA ALA A 2 3.87 -6.62 -11.55
C ALA A 2 3.55 -5.53 -10.51
N ILE A 3 2.27 -5.26 -10.28
CA ILE A 3 1.79 -4.18 -9.39
C ILE A 3 0.77 -4.75 -8.41
N VAL A 4 0.90 -4.36 -7.15
CA VAL A 4 -0.12 -4.50 -6.11
C VAL A 4 -0.76 -3.12 -5.93
N ILE A 5 -2.07 -3.05 -6.06
CA ILE A 5 -2.81 -1.80 -5.96
C ILE A 5 -3.54 -1.77 -4.62
N ILE A 6 -3.43 -0.63 -3.95
CA ILE A 6 -3.91 -0.44 -2.59
C ILE A 6 -4.76 0.81 -2.56
N PHE A 7 -6.03 0.66 -2.17
CA PHE A 7 -6.93 1.78 -1.98
C PHE A 7 -7.40 1.85 -0.53
N HIS A 8 -7.26 3.01 0.10
CA HIS A 8 -7.84 3.25 1.42
C HIS A 8 -9.37 3.38 1.39
N ARG A 9 -9.94 3.56 0.22
CA ARG A 9 -11.40 3.56 -0.01
C ARG A 9 -11.68 3.12 -1.44
N VAL A 10 -12.61 2.18 -1.63
CA VAL A 10 -13.04 1.73 -2.96
C VAL A 10 -14.32 2.44 -3.35
N CYS A 11 -14.31 3.16 -4.47
CA CYS A 11 -15.49 3.50 -5.24
C CYS A 11 -15.19 3.27 -6.72
N ALA A 12 -16.22 3.18 -7.55
CA ALA A 12 -16.05 2.96 -9.00
C ALA A 12 -15.14 4.00 -9.66
N GLU A 13 -15.18 5.25 -9.18
CA GLU A 13 -14.34 6.35 -9.63
C GLU A 13 -12.85 6.17 -9.31
N THR A 14 -12.52 5.41 -8.26
CA THR A 14 -11.13 5.12 -7.86
C THR A 14 -10.39 4.34 -8.95
N ILE A 15 -11.07 3.41 -9.63
CA ILE A 15 -10.50 2.62 -10.73
C ILE A 15 -10.25 3.50 -11.96
N ILE A 16 -11.12 4.47 -12.23
CA ILE A 16 -10.99 5.42 -13.35
C ILE A 16 -9.83 6.37 -13.09
N THR A 17 -9.70 6.90 -11.88
CA THR A 17 -8.59 7.76 -11.45
C THR A 17 -7.25 7.04 -11.56
N TYR A 18 -7.17 5.77 -11.20
CA TYR A 18 -5.99 4.94 -11.39
C TYR A 18 -5.59 4.85 -12.87
N ARG A 19 -6.53 4.59 -13.78
CA ARG A 19 -6.26 4.53 -15.23
C ARG A 19 -5.78 5.86 -15.78
N ALA A 20 -6.37 6.98 -15.35
CA ALA A 20 -5.98 8.31 -15.77
C ALA A 20 -4.59 8.70 -15.24
N PHE A 21 -4.30 8.35 -13.99
CA PHE A 21 -3.07 8.68 -13.30
C PHE A 21 -1.83 8.03 -13.94
N TYR A 22 -1.95 6.79 -14.36
CA TYR A 22 -0.85 6.04 -14.95
C TYR A 22 -0.63 6.33 -16.45
N LYS A 23 -1.60 6.89 -17.14
CA LYS A 23 -1.44 7.29 -18.56
C LYS A 23 -0.29 8.27 -18.78
N GLY A 24 0.14 9.02 -17.75
CA GLY A 24 1.23 9.99 -17.81
C GLY A 24 2.65 9.45 -17.59
N LYS A 25 2.84 8.24 -17.07
CA LYS A 25 4.15 7.78 -16.59
C LYS A 25 4.62 6.38 -17.03
N GLY A 26 4.08 5.79 -18.08
CA GLY A 26 4.62 4.53 -18.58
C GLY A 26 3.59 3.50 -19.04
N ASN A 27 4.07 2.52 -19.77
CA ASN A 27 3.32 1.48 -20.46
C ASN A 27 2.46 0.58 -19.54
N LEU A 28 1.33 1.09 -19.08
CA LEU A 28 0.35 0.32 -18.28
C LEU A 28 -0.26 -0.85 -19.02
N LYS A 29 -0.29 -0.80 -20.34
CA LYS A 29 -0.79 -1.90 -21.19
C LYS A 29 -0.09 -3.24 -20.91
N LYS A 30 1.07 -3.21 -20.21
CA LYS A 30 1.85 -4.41 -19.85
C LYS A 30 1.94 -4.66 -18.33
N ALA A 31 1.27 -3.89 -17.49
CA ALA A 31 1.31 -4.10 -16.05
C ALA A 31 0.30 -5.16 -15.62
N ARG A 32 0.77 -6.21 -14.96
CA ARG A 32 -0.06 -7.26 -14.36
C ARG A 32 -0.40 -6.85 -12.92
N ILE A 33 -1.69 -6.75 -12.62
CA ILE A 33 -2.18 -6.53 -11.27
C ILE A 33 -2.20 -7.88 -10.55
N LEU A 34 -1.57 -7.96 -9.38
CA LEU A 34 -1.48 -9.19 -8.59
C LEU A 34 -2.53 -9.26 -7.48
N SER A 35 -2.79 -8.15 -6.82
CA SER A 35 -3.81 -8.08 -5.77
C SER A 35 -4.30 -6.66 -5.52
N PHE A 36 -5.43 -6.55 -4.81
CA PHE A 36 -6.00 -5.31 -4.32
C PHE A 36 -6.20 -5.39 -2.81
N GLY A 37 -5.91 -4.28 -2.12
CA GLY A 37 -6.17 -4.12 -0.71
C GLY A 37 -7.04 -2.92 -0.41
N VAL A 38 -7.84 -3.04 0.64
CA VAL A 38 -8.69 -1.98 1.17
C VAL A 38 -8.55 -1.92 2.68
N ASN A 39 -8.71 -0.71 3.25
CA ASN A 39 -8.77 -0.58 4.70
C ASN A 39 -9.99 -1.32 5.25
N GLN A 40 -9.75 -2.17 6.24
CA GLN A 40 -10.80 -2.79 7.03
C GLN A 40 -10.86 -2.07 8.39
N MET A 41 -12.06 -1.68 8.79
CA MET A 41 -12.28 -1.04 10.09
C MET A 41 -12.02 -2.06 11.20
N GLY A 42 -11.40 -1.61 12.29
CA GLY A 42 -11.34 -2.37 13.54
C GLY A 42 -12.71 -2.43 14.22
N ASP A 43 -12.77 -2.98 15.44
CA ASP A 43 -13.99 -2.97 16.22
C ASP A 43 -14.41 -1.54 16.63
N THR A 44 -15.69 -1.34 16.87
CA THR A 44 -16.25 -0.03 17.24
C THR A 44 -15.76 0.47 18.61
N HIS A 45 -15.24 -0.41 19.44
CA HIS A 45 -14.73 -0.10 20.78
C HIS A 45 -13.23 0.20 20.79
N GLY A 46 -12.55 0.07 19.66
CA GLY A 46 -11.12 0.37 19.52
C GLY A 46 -10.19 -0.66 20.17
N ASN A 47 -10.70 -1.85 20.53
CA ASN A 47 -9.88 -2.93 21.09
C ASN A 47 -9.08 -3.66 20.04
N LEU A 48 -9.62 -3.78 18.82
CA LEU A 48 -8.95 -4.42 17.70
C LEU A 48 -8.54 -3.38 16.67
N PRO A 49 -7.26 -3.39 16.23
CA PRO A 49 -6.82 -2.52 15.16
C PRO A 49 -7.49 -2.91 13.85
N GLY A 50 -7.82 -1.91 13.04
CA GLY A 50 -8.19 -2.17 11.64
C GLY A 50 -7.00 -2.71 10.83
N ILE A 51 -7.29 -3.44 9.76
CA ILE A 51 -6.28 -3.89 8.81
C ILE A 51 -6.06 -2.77 7.80
N HIS A 52 -4.83 -2.31 7.68
CA HIS A 52 -4.49 -1.32 6.66
C HIS A 52 -4.50 -1.96 5.26
N ALA A 53 -4.85 -1.16 4.27
CA ALA A 53 -5.02 -1.62 2.90
C ALA A 53 -3.74 -2.26 2.32
N GLU A 54 -2.55 -1.80 2.75
CA GLU A 54 -1.27 -2.38 2.38
C GLU A 54 -1.14 -3.83 2.89
N CYS A 55 -1.48 -4.06 4.16
CA CYS A 55 -1.43 -5.38 4.78
C CYS A 55 -2.47 -6.32 4.16
N ASP A 56 -3.67 -5.81 3.89
CA ASP A 56 -4.75 -6.55 3.23
C ASP A 56 -4.32 -6.98 1.81
N ALA A 57 -3.75 -6.07 1.01
CA ALA A 57 -3.27 -6.40 -0.33
C ALA A 57 -2.15 -7.46 -0.33
N ILE A 58 -1.19 -7.33 0.60
CA ILE A 58 -0.09 -8.28 0.71
C ILE A 58 -0.59 -9.66 1.15
N SER A 59 -1.55 -9.73 2.06
CA SER A 59 -2.13 -11.00 2.54
C SER A 59 -2.88 -11.77 1.44
N LYS A 60 -3.38 -11.08 0.43
CA LYS A 60 -4.09 -11.65 -0.74
C LYS A 60 -3.16 -12.09 -1.87
N LEU A 61 -1.86 -11.85 -1.78
CA LEU A 61 -0.91 -12.35 -2.77
C LEU A 61 -0.89 -13.88 -2.75
N ILE A 62 -0.98 -14.50 -3.92
CA ILE A 62 -0.87 -15.96 -4.07
C ILE A 62 0.58 -16.36 -3.84
N PRO A 63 0.90 -17.24 -2.86
CA PRO A 63 2.25 -17.67 -2.61
C PRO A 63 2.85 -18.36 -3.85
N LEU A 64 4.07 -18.01 -4.17
CA LEU A 64 4.79 -18.63 -5.27
C LEU A 64 5.47 -19.93 -4.81
N LYS A 65 5.61 -20.89 -5.74
CA LYS A 65 6.45 -22.07 -5.50
C LYS A 65 7.86 -21.63 -5.10
N PRO A 66 8.54 -22.34 -4.20
CA PRO A 66 9.90 -22.02 -3.81
C PRO A 66 10.82 -21.86 -5.03
N ARG A 67 11.53 -20.75 -5.08
CA ARG A 67 12.46 -20.42 -6.18
C ARG A 67 13.70 -19.72 -5.63
N LYS A 68 14.81 -19.83 -6.37
CA LYS A 68 16.09 -19.19 -5.97
C LYS A 68 16.02 -17.66 -5.96
N LYS A 69 15.15 -17.05 -6.77
CA LYS A 69 15.01 -15.60 -6.91
C LYS A 69 13.57 -15.18 -6.64
N LEU A 70 13.40 -14.17 -5.77
CA LEU A 70 12.10 -13.57 -5.47
C LEU A 70 11.57 -12.77 -6.68
N GLU A 71 10.26 -12.80 -6.88
CA GLU A 71 9.60 -11.99 -7.91
C GLU A 71 9.49 -10.53 -7.44
N ASN A 72 10.00 -9.59 -8.25
CA ASN A 72 9.91 -8.16 -7.95
C ASN A 72 8.50 -7.65 -8.21
N ILE A 73 7.91 -7.01 -7.21
CA ILE A 73 6.61 -6.36 -7.29
C ILE A 73 6.72 -4.88 -6.90
N ASN A 74 5.78 -4.08 -7.34
CA ASN A 74 5.65 -2.69 -6.95
C ASN A 74 4.33 -2.48 -6.22
N LEU A 75 4.31 -1.61 -5.23
CA LEU A 75 3.11 -1.18 -4.53
C LEU A 75 2.67 0.19 -5.05
N LEU A 76 1.37 0.36 -5.25
CA LEU A 76 0.74 1.67 -5.46
C LEU A 76 -0.30 1.88 -4.36
N VAL A 77 -0.08 2.89 -3.53
CA VAL A 77 -0.97 3.24 -2.41
C VAL A 77 -1.65 4.57 -2.71
N ILE A 78 -2.98 4.59 -2.72
CA ILE A 78 -3.76 5.80 -2.93
C ILE A 78 -4.79 5.93 -1.81
N ARG A 79 -4.92 7.14 -1.28
CA ARG A 79 -5.96 7.48 -0.31
C ARG A 79 -6.87 8.56 -0.87
N LEU A 80 -8.17 8.34 -0.77
CA LEU A 80 -9.19 9.32 -1.11
C LEU A 80 -9.94 9.76 0.15
N SER A 81 -10.27 11.04 0.23
CA SER A 81 -11.19 11.58 1.22
C SER A 81 -12.64 11.17 0.89
N THR A 82 -13.57 11.52 1.79
CA THR A 82 -15.02 11.37 1.53
C THR A 82 -15.51 12.19 0.34
N LYS A 83 -14.80 13.25 -0.01
CA LYS A 83 -15.07 14.12 -1.16
C LYS A 83 -14.25 13.78 -2.40
N ASN A 84 -13.75 12.52 -2.48
CA ASN A 84 -12.92 12.01 -3.59
C ASN A 84 -11.64 12.82 -3.89
N LYS A 85 -11.14 13.59 -2.92
CA LYS A 85 -9.85 14.27 -3.05
C LYS A 85 -8.72 13.35 -2.62
N ILE A 86 -7.62 13.35 -3.38
CA ILE A 86 -6.41 12.59 -3.05
C ILE A 86 -5.84 13.14 -1.73
N GLN A 87 -5.49 12.22 -0.84
CA GLN A 87 -4.92 12.49 0.47
C GLN A 87 -3.55 11.81 0.58
N CYS A 88 -2.74 12.24 1.55
CA CYS A 88 -1.48 11.55 1.84
C CYS A 88 -1.73 10.09 2.22
N SER A 89 -1.07 9.20 1.49
CA SER A 89 -1.15 7.74 1.68
C SER A 89 0.21 7.12 2.04
N LYS A 90 1.13 7.91 2.61
CA LYS A 90 2.43 7.41 3.05
C LYS A 90 2.23 6.22 4.01
N PRO A 91 2.87 5.07 3.75
CA PRO A 91 2.77 3.89 4.61
C PRO A 91 3.20 4.19 6.04
N CYS A 92 2.46 3.68 7.03
CA CYS A 92 2.84 3.79 8.43
C CYS A 92 3.93 2.78 8.78
N TYR A 93 4.57 2.96 9.95
CA TYR A 93 5.65 2.09 10.43
C TYR A 93 5.28 0.60 10.42
N ASN A 94 4.09 0.25 10.92
CA ASN A 94 3.63 -1.15 10.95
C ASN A 94 3.45 -1.75 9.55
N CYS A 95 2.95 -0.96 8.58
CA CYS A 95 2.85 -1.40 7.19
C CYS A 95 4.24 -1.62 6.58
N ILE A 96 5.22 -0.77 6.86
CA ILE A 96 6.60 -0.93 6.39
C ILE A 96 7.20 -2.23 6.94
N GLU A 97 6.99 -2.53 8.23
CA GLU A 97 7.46 -3.80 8.82
C GLU A 97 6.79 -5.03 8.16
N THR A 98 5.50 -4.95 7.86
CA THR A 98 4.79 -6.01 7.12
C THR A 98 5.35 -6.19 5.70
N MET A 99 5.60 -5.08 5.00
CA MET A 99 6.18 -5.06 3.65
C MET A 99 7.58 -5.68 3.60
N LYS A 100 8.34 -5.60 4.68
CA LYS A 100 9.68 -6.24 4.78
C LYS A 100 9.60 -7.73 5.02
N LYS A 101 8.68 -8.15 5.89
CA LYS A 101 8.68 -9.50 6.47
C LYS A 101 7.82 -10.48 5.68
N LEU A 102 6.65 -10.07 5.22
CA LEU A 102 5.67 -11.00 4.65
C LEU A 102 5.95 -11.35 3.18
N PRO A 103 6.17 -10.41 2.26
CA PRO A 103 6.37 -10.75 0.84
C PRO A 103 7.51 -11.73 0.59
N PRO A 104 8.70 -11.62 1.23
CA PRO A 104 9.78 -12.58 1.01
C PRO A 104 9.43 -14.02 1.38
N LYS A 105 8.59 -14.22 2.41
CA LYS A 105 8.14 -15.54 2.84
C LYS A 105 7.26 -16.25 1.81
N ILE A 106 6.60 -15.48 0.95
CA ILE A 106 5.69 -15.98 -0.09
C ILE A 106 6.23 -15.81 -1.51
N GLY A 107 7.53 -15.55 -1.65
CA GLY A 107 8.23 -15.55 -2.93
C GLY A 107 8.34 -14.19 -3.64
N TYR A 108 7.99 -13.07 -2.98
CA TYR A 108 8.01 -11.73 -3.57
C TYR A 108 9.03 -10.81 -2.90
N LYS A 109 9.45 -9.79 -3.63
CA LYS A 109 10.25 -8.67 -3.12
C LYS A 109 9.65 -7.35 -3.59
N ILE A 110 9.33 -6.46 -2.65
CA ILE A 110 8.87 -5.11 -3.00
C ILE A 110 10.06 -4.30 -3.51
N ASN A 111 9.96 -3.83 -4.75
CA ASN A 111 10.99 -3.04 -5.42
C ASN A 111 10.74 -1.55 -5.21
N ASN A 112 9.60 -1.05 -5.67
CA ASN A 112 9.22 0.35 -5.50
C ASN A 112 7.86 0.47 -4.82
N ILE A 113 7.69 1.55 -4.05
CA ILE A 113 6.45 1.97 -3.44
C ILE A 113 6.09 3.33 -4.04
N TYR A 114 4.87 3.46 -4.50
CA TYR A 114 4.28 4.70 -4.99
C TYR A 114 3.14 5.09 -4.06
N TYR A 115 3.16 6.30 -3.54
CA TYR A 115 2.11 6.78 -2.65
C TYR A 115 1.73 8.23 -2.97
N SER A 116 0.51 8.63 -2.67
CA SER A 116 0.07 10.02 -2.82
C SER A 116 0.57 10.87 -1.65
N ASP A 117 1.13 12.04 -1.93
CA ASP A 117 1.48 13.03 -0.91
C ASP A 117 0.27 13.93 -0.55
N SER A 118 0.49 14.90 0.33
CA SER A 118 -0.55 15.85 0.77
C SER A 118 -1.02 16.80 -0.33
N THR A 119 -0.24 16.97 -1.39
CA THR A 119 -0.55 17.84 -2.54
C THR A 119 -1.24 17.08 -3.67
N GLY A 120 -1.39 15.76 -3.54
CA GLY A 120 -1.98 14.88 -4.55
C GLY A 120 -0.99 14.35 -5.59
N ASN A 121 0.30 14.64 -5.45
CA ASN A 121 1.34 14.07 -6.31
C ASN A 121 1.67 12.64 -5.90
N ILE A 122 2.16 11.84 -6.85
CA ILE A 122 2.66 10.50 -6.53
C ILE A 122 4.16 10.53 -6.34
N VAL A 123 4.57 10.11 -5.17
CA VAL A 123 5.95 9.96 -4.75
C VAL A 123 6.38 8.52 -4.98
N LYS A 124 7.52 8.33 -5.64
CA LYS A 124 8.18 7.03 -5.77
C LYS A 124 9.25 6.90 -4.69
N THR A 125 9.24 5.80 -3.96
CA THR A 125 10.19 5.53 -2.89
C THR A 125 10.52 4.04 -2.79
N THR A 126 11.36 3.67 -1.82
CA THR A 126 11.71 2.28 -1.49
C THR A 126 11.51 2.04 0.01
N ILE A 127 11.42 0.77 0.42
CA ILE A 127 11.38 0.41 1.85
C ILE A 127 12.57 1.01 2.59
N LYS A 128 13.79 0.90 2.03
CA LYS A 128 15.03 1.42 2.65
C LYS A 128 14.99 2.93 2.86
N THR A 129 14.36 3.67 1.96
CA THR A 129 14.20 5.13 2.09
C THR A 129 13.21 5.46 3.19
N LEU A 130 12.04 4.79 3.20
CA LEU A 130 11.01 5.00 4.24
C LEU A 130 11.51 4.67 5.65
N GLU A 131 12.40 3.68 5.80
CA GLU A 131 12.99 3.33 7.10
C GLU A 131 13.91 4.40 7.68
N LYS A 132 14.54 5.20 6.82
CA LYS A 132 15.44 6.30 7.23
C LYS A 132 14.69 7.58 7.58
N GLU A 133 13.45 7.71 7.13
CA GLU A 133 12.61 8.86 7.39
C GLU A 133 11.99 8.77 8.80
N GLU A 134 11.46 9.90 9.29
CA GLU A 134 10.74 9.95 10.56
C GLU A 134 9.58 8.94 10.57
N ARG A 135 9.47 8.19 11.67
CA ARG A 135 8.45 7.13 11.80
C ARG A 135 7.06 7.73 11.83
N HIS A 136 6.25 7.33 10.87
CA HIS A 136 4.83 7.67 10.83
C HIS A 136 4.02 6.53 11.46
N TYR A 137 3.31 6.81 12.55
CA TYR A 137 2.46 5.84 13.23
C TYR A 137 0.99 6.03 12.84
N SER A 138 0.25 4.91 12.72
CA SER A 138 -1.20 4.95 12.55
C SER A 138 -1.87 5.61 13.76
N GLN A 139 -3.10 6.10 13.57
CA GLN A 139 -3.88 6.71 14.66
C GLN A 139 -4.08 5.74 15.83
N TYR A 140 -4.33 4.46 15.54
CA TYR A 140 -4.43 3.41 16.55
C TYR A 140 -3.15 3.28 17.37
N SER A 141 -1.99 3.15 16.71
CA SER A 141 -0.69 3.00 17.38
C SER A 141 -0.37 4.21 18.24
N ARG A 142 -0.65 5.44 17.76
CA ARG A 142 -0.44 6.68 18.54
C ARG A 142 -1.30 6.70 19.81
N ARG A 143 -2.56 6.29 19.75
CA ARG A 143 -3.46 6.21 20.93
C ARG A 143 -2.94 5.19 21.96
N LYS A 144 -2.41 4.05 21.52
CA LYS A 144 -1.84 3.03 22.42
C LYS A 144 -0.54 3.46 23.10
N MET A 145 0.25 4.32 22.46
CA MET A 145 1.49 4.87 23.07
C MET A 145 1.22 5.91 24.15
N LEU A 146 0.00 6.47 24.21
CA LEU A 146 -0.40 7.48 25.20
C LEU A 146 -1.13 6.90 26.40
N GLN A 147 -1.38 5.58 26.43
CA GLN A 147 -1.92 4.82 27.56
C GLN A 147 -0.81 4.14 28.35
#